data_bd50fed85140f2d9f07d7de45b42b87a
#
_entry.id   bd50fed85140f2d9f07d7de45b42b87a
#
_cell.length_a   1.000
_cell.length_b   1.000
_cell.length_c   1.000
_cell.angle_alpha   90.00
_cell.angle_beta   90.00
_cell.angle_gamma   90.00
#
_symmetry.space_group_name_H-M   'P 1'
#
loop_
_entity.id
_entity.type
_entity.pdbx_description
1 polymer ?
#
loop_
_entity_poly.entity_id
_entity_poly.type
_entity_poly.pdbx_seq_one_letter_code
_entity_poly.pdbx_strand_id
1 'polypeptide(L)'
;MMTLSQEQANAAWVQFYGIFEQTGLSSYYNIDKLKNELLSSPCAITEDMGTAYKGALLMHINMICALAQRVAKMVSGTFQVDENSLLKVCCIMHLSKRFMYVENENEWEIKNRGLLFKFSKDMEGCLKGGERSALEALNNGVNLTPIEFEAIKCLDDVDDTKNPFKSILTIIVKQANELAYAIEKERYNKISNKN
;
A
#
# COMPACT_ATOMS: atom_id res chain seq x y z
N MET A 1 -5.54 -19.71 7.10
CA MET A 1 -5.28 -18.25 7.18
C MET A 1 -3.79 -18.01 6.98
N MET A 2 -3.39 -17.13 6.06
CA MET A 2 -1.98 -16.75 5.88
C MET A 2 -1.50 -15.93 7.09
N THR A 3 -0.30 -16.20 7.56
CA THR A 3 0.35 -15.44 8.63
C THR A 3 1.83 -15.30 8.28
N LEU A 4 2.43 -14.16 8.62
CA LEU A 4 3.87 -13.98 8.49
C LEU A 4 4.58 -14.66 9.65
N SER A 5 5.69 -15.37 9.37
CA SER A 5 6.61 -15.74 10.44
C SER A 5 7.31 -14.49 11.00
N GLN A 6 7.83 -14.58 12.22
CA GLN A 6 8.57 -13.48 12.83
C GLN A 6 9.78 -13.05 11.97
N GLU A 7 10.45 -14.01 11.34
CA GLU A 7 11.57 -13.75 10.44
C GLU A 7 11.13 -12.97 9.20
N GLN A 8 10.02 -13.41 8.56
CA GLN A 8 9.44 -12.70 7.41
C GLN A 8 9.00 -11.28 7.76
N ALA A 9 8.36 -11.09 8.91
CA ALA A 9 7.94 -9.79 9.40
C ALA A 9 9.12 -8.85 9.63
N ASN A 10 10.20 -9.35 10.25
CA ASN A 10 11.43 -8.58 10.47
C ASN A 10 12.13 -8.24 9.15
N ALA A 11 12.25 -9.18 8.22
CA ALA A 11 12.86 -8.92 6.92
C ALA A 11 12.07 -7.88 6.12
N ALA A 12 10.74 -7.98 6.12
CA ALA A 12 9.86 -7.01 5.46
C ALA A 12 10.00 -5.61 6.07
N TRP A 13 10.08 -5.52 7.40
CA TRP A 13 10.29 -4.26 8.09
C TRP A 13 11.64 -3.63 7.73
N VAL A 14 12.72 -4.39 7.76
CA VAL A 14 14.07 -3.88 7.42
C VAL A 14 14.09 -3.34 5.99
N GLN A 15 13.46 -4.04 5.04
CA GLN A 15 13.37 -3.59 3.66
C GLN A 15 12.57 -2.28 3.55
N PHE A 16 11.39 -2.21 4.16
CA PHE A 16 10.55 -1.00 4.16
C PHE A 16 11.28 0.18 4.81
N TYR A 17 11.85 -0.03 6.00
CA TYR A 17 12.51 1.03 6.75
C TYR A 17 13.70 1.61 5.98
N GLY A 18 14.49 0.78 5.30
CA GLY A 18 15.59 1.25 4.46
C GLY A 18 15.13 2.19 3.35
N ILE A 19 14.02 1.86 2.68
CA ILE A 19 13.41 2.73 1.65
C ILE A 19 12.83 4.00 2.30
N PHE A 20 12.14 3.85 3.41
CA PHE A 20 11.49 4.94 4.13
C PHE A 20 12.50 5.96 4.67
N GLU A 21 13.65 5.50 5.13
CA GLU A 21 14.79 6.32 5.54
C GLU A 21 15.46 7.00 4.34
N GLN A 22 15.72 6.26 3.26
CA GLN A 22 16.28 6.81 2.02
C GLN A 22 15.44 7.98 1.47
N THR A 23 14.12 7.90 1.56
CA THR A 23 13.21 8.96 1.12
C THR A 23 13.09 10.14 2.09
N GLY A 24 13.74 10.07 3.25
CA GLY A 24 13.68 11.09 4.31
C GLY A 24 12.39 11.07 5.13
N LEU A 25 11.49 10.10 4.89
CA LEU A 25 10.20 10.01 5.58
C LEU A 25 10.34 9.67 7.06
N SER A 26 11.41 8.99 7.46
CA SER A 26 11.65 8.57 8.84
C SER A 26 11.68 9.72 9.85
N SER A 27 12.03 10.94 9.41
CA SER A 27 12.03 12.14 10.26
C SER A 27 10.64 12.69 10.60
N TYR A 28 9.61 12.26 9.89
CA TYR A 28 8.24 12.76 10.02
C TYR A 28 7.29 11.82 10.77
N TYR A 29 7.74 10.60 11.07
CA TYR A 29 6.89 9.57 11.68
C TYR A 29 7.51 9.00 12.95
N ASN A 30 6.67 8.64 13.92
CA ASN A 30 7.10 7.82 15.05
C ASN A 30 7.34 6.38 14.54
N ILE A 31 8.61 5.99 14.44
CA ILE A 31 9.03 4.75 13.78
C ILE A 31 8.55 3.50 14.52
N ASP A 32 8.59 3.47 15.86
CA ASP A 32 8.14 2.32 16.63
C ASP A 32 6.63 2.12 16.51
N LYS A 33 5.87 3.22 16.56
CA LYS A 33 4.43 3.19 16.34
C LYS A 33 4.10 2.72 14.95
N LEU A 34 4.73 3.30 13.92
CA LEU A 34 4.53 2.93 12.50
C LEU A 34 4.83 1.45 12.26
N LYS A 35 5.92 0.93 12.84
CA LYS A 35 6.29 -0.49 12.77
C LYS A 35 5.18 -1.39 13.28
N ASN A 36 4.70 -1.11 14.49
CA ASN A 36 3.66 -1.91 15.12
C ASN A 36 2.35 -1.87 14.33
N GLU A 37 1.97 -0.69 13.84
CA GLU A 37 0.78 -0.50 13.01
C GLU A 37 0.88 -1.28 11.69
N LEU A 38 1.99 -1.16 10.94
CA LEU A 38 2.17 -1.87 9.68
C LEU A 38 2.23 -3.40 9.84
N LEU A 39 2.87 -3.88 10.90
CA LEU A 39 2.95 -5.32 11.20
C LEU A 39 1.61 -5.92 11.64
N SER A 40 0.69 -5.11 12.15
CA SER A 40 -0.67 -5.55 12.53
C SER A 40 -1.72 -5.37 11.44
N SER A 41 -1.41 -4.62 10.38
CA SER A 41 -2.41 -4.20 9.39
C SER A 41 -2.54 -5.16 8.21
N PRO A 42 -3.79 -5.49 7.81
CA PRO A 42 -4.07 -6.11 6.53
C PRO A 42 -4.02 -5.08 5.40
N CYS A 43 -3.95 -5.54 4.15
CA CYS A 43 -4.09 -4.68 2.97
C CYS A 43 -5.48 -4.76 2.32
N ALA A 44 -6.25 -5.81 2.62
CA ALA A 44 -7.62 -6.03 2.16
C ALA A 44 -8.48 -6.62 3.28
N ILE A 45 -9.80 -6.66 3.06
CA ILE A 45 -10.77 -7.16 4.03
C ILE A 45 -11.19 -8.61 3.78
N THR A 46 -11.11 -9.08 2.52
CA THR A 46 -11.53 -10.42 2.11
C THR A 46 -10.35 -11.33 1.80
N GLU A 47 -10.50 -12.58 2.14
CA GLU A 47 -9.45 -13.60 2.00
C GLU A 47 -9.03 -13.80 0.54
N ASP A 48 -9.98 -13.76 -0.39
CA ASP A 48 -9.76 -13.95 -1.84
C ASP A 48 -8.88 -12.89 -2.50
N MET A 49 -8.66 -11.76 -1.84
CA MET A 49 -7.69 -10.76 -2.28
C MET A 49 -6.24 -11.16 -2.03
N GLY A 50 -5.99 -12.19 -1.20
CA GLY A 50 -4.66 -12.68 -0.89
C GLY A 50 -3.82 -11.79 0.05
N THR A 51 -4.41 -10.70 0.55
CA THR A 51 -3.74 -9.69 1.39
C THR A 51 -4.51 -9.37 2.67
N ALA A 52 -5.51 -10.21 3.03
CA ALA A 52 -6.30 -10.07 4.25
C ALA A 52 -5.65 -10.83 5.43
N TYR A 53 -4.44 -10.43 5.82
CA TYR A 53 -3.75 -10.96 7.00
C TYR A 53 -2.85 -9.89 7.64
N LYS A 54 -2.49 -10.06 8.91
CA LYS A 54 -1.63 -9.12 9.64
C LYS A 54 -0.25 -9.02 8.99
N GLY A 55 0.22 -7.80 8.76
CA GLY A 55 1.48 -7.51 8.08
C GLY A 55 1.40 -7.51 6.55
N ALA A 56 0.23 -7.84 5.97
CA ALA A 56 0.05 -7.82 4.51
C ALA A 56 0.26 -6.42 3.92
N LEU A 57 -0.13 -5.37 4.63
CA LEU A 57 0.07 -3.99 4.17
C LEU A 57 1.55 -3.68 3.96
N LEU A 58 2.41 -4.08 4.89
CA LEU A 58 3.85 -3.89 4.81
C LEU A 58 4.45 -4.65 3.61
N MET A 59 4.02 -5.91 3.41
CA MET A 59 4.46 -6.73 2.27
C MET A 59 4.03 -6.12 0.93
N HIS A 60 2.80 -5.61 0.86
CA HIS A 60 2.24 -4.96 -0.31
C HIS A 60 3.02 -3.69 -0.69
N ILE A 61 3.30 -2.81 0.27
CA ILE A 61 4.09 -1.59 0.04
C ILE A 61 5.49 -1.96 -0.49
N ASN A 62 6.18 -2.92 0.12
CA ASN A 62 7.48 -3.38 -0.37
C ASN A 62 7.41 -3.91 -1.80
N MET A 63 6.37 -4.66 -2.14
CA MET A 63 6.16 -5.16 -3.49
C MET A 63 5.94 -4.04 -4.49
N ILE A 64 5.13 -3.03 -4.13
CA ILE A 64 4.91 -1.86 -4.99
C ILE A 64 6.23 -1.12 -5.23
N CYS A 65 7.02 -0.85 -4.19
CA CYS A 65 8.32 -0.20 -4.34
C CYS A 65 9.22 -0.95 -5.34
N ALA A 66 9.34 -2.27 -5.19
CA ALA A 66 10.15 -3.09 -6.07
C ALA A 66 9.62 -3.12 -7.52
N LEU A 67 8.31 -3.19 -7.72
CA LEU A 67 7.70 -3.17 -9.05
C LEU A 67 7.82 -1.79 -9.69
N ALA A 68 7.57 -0.71 -8.96
CA ALA A 68 7.69 0.65 -9.45
C ALA A 68 9.11 0.96 -9.94
N GLN A 69 10.15 0.56 -9.21
CA GLN A 69 11.54 0.69 -9.66
C GLN A 69 11.80 -0.09 -10.96
N ARG A 70 11.26 -1.32 -11.08
CA ARG A 70 11.41 -2.11 -12.32
C ARG A 70 10.72 -1.46 -13.51
N VAL A 71 9.48 -0.98 -13.33
CA VAL A 71 8.73 -0.28 -14.39
C VAL A 71 9.44 1.01 -14.78
N ALA A 72 9.89 1.83 -13.80
CA ALA A 72 10.64 3.05 -14.07
C ALA A 72 11.92 2.76 -14.86
N LYS A 73 12.65 1.70 -14.52
CA LYS A 73 13.84 1.26 -15.26
C LYS A 73 13.52 0.85 -16.70
N MET A 74 12.40 0.16 -16.93
CA MET A 74 11.99 -0.25 -18.29
C MET A 74 11.70 0.94 -19.19
N VAL A 75 11.18 2.04 -18.66
CA VAL A 75 10.82 3.25 -19.43
C VAL A 75 11.90 4.33 -19.40
N SER A 76 13.01 4.12 -18.71
CA SER A 76 14.07 5.13 -18.46
C SER A 76 14.74 5.66 -19.74
N GLY A 77 14.70 4.91 -20.84
CA GLY A 77 15.16 5.38 -22.15
C GLY A 77 14.27 6.46 -22.79
N THR A 78 13.04 6.61 -22.30
CA THR A 78 12.05 7.58 -22.85
C THR A 78 11.67 8.62 -21.81
N PHE A 79 11.55 8.21 -20.54
CA PHE A 79 11.11 9.07 -19.44
C PHE A 79 12.08 9.00 -18.28
N GLN A 80 12.39 10.17 -17.71
CA GLN A 80 13.14 10.25 -16.46
C GLN A 80 12.16 10.48 -15.30
N VAL A 81 12.25 9.62 -14.29
CA VAL A 81 11.49 9.73 -13.05
C VAL A 81 12.48 9.83 -11.90
N ASP A 82 12.27 10.81 -11.03
CA ASP A 82 13.06 10.91 -9.81
C ASP A 82 12.77 9.70 -8.91
N GLU A 83 13.81 8.91 -8.62
CA GLU A 83 13.67 7.68 -7.85
C GLU A 83 13.23 7.97 -6.41
N ASN A 84 13.68 9.09 -5.83
CA ASN A 84 13.28 9.46 -4.49
C ASN A 84 11.78 9.80 -4.41
N SER A 85 11.27 10.59 -5.35
CA SER A 85 9.83 10.86 -5.47
C SER A 85 9.02 9.59 -5.72
N LEU A 86 9.53 8.69 -6.57
CA LEU A 86 8.87 7.41 -6.86
C LEU A 86 8.69 6.58 -5.59
N LEU A 87 9.78 6.35 -4.85
CA LEU A 87 9.77 5.57 -3.63
C LEU A 87 8.99 6.25 -2.51
N LYS A 88 9.09 7.57 -2.37
CA LYS A 88 8.31 8.36 -1.43
C LYS A 88 6.81 8.15 -1.64
N VAL A 89 6.33 8.28 -2.87
CA VAL A 89 4.92 8.05 -3.22
C VAL A 89 4.51 6.62 -2.91
N CYS A 90 5.31 5.61 -3.32
CA CYS A 90 5.02 4.20 -3.04
C CYS A 90 4.91 3.90 -1.54
N CYS A 91 5.75 4.53 -0.71
CA CYS A 91 5.68 4.35 0.74
C CYS A 91 4.43 4.97 1.35
N ILE A 92 3.99 6.15 0.85
CA ILE A 92 2.88 6.90 1.45
C ILE A 92 1.52 6.38 0.99
N MET A 93 1.34 6.05 -0.28
CA MET A 93 0.05 5.88 -0.94
C MET A 93 -0.95 4.96 -0.23
N HIS A 94 -0.47 4.01 0.56
CA HIS A 94 -1.31 3.06 1.31
C HIS A 94 -1.22 3.21 2.84
N LEU A 95 -0.47 4.18 3.37
CA LEU A 95 -0.24 4.27 4.82
C LEU A 95 -1.54 4.41 5.62
N SER A 96 -2.56 5.09 5.10
CA SER A 96 -3.84 5.24 5.79
C SER A 96 -4.56 3.91 6.03
N LYS A 97 -4.27 2.86 5.24
CA LYS A 97 -4.88 1.54 5.41
C LYS A 97 -4.61 0.93 6.80
N ARG A 98 -3.53 1.32 7.49
CA ARG A 98 -3.22 0.85 8.83
C ARG A 98 -4.27 1.23 9.88
N PHE A 99 -5.11 2.22 9.58
CA PHE A 99 -6.22 2.65 10.43
C PHE A 99 -7.59 2.24 9.88
N MET A 100 -7.64 1.81 8.61
CA MET A 100 -8.90 1.60 7.90
C MET A 100 -9.59 0.30 8.31
N TYR A 101 -8.83 -0.69 8.77
CA TYR A 101 -9.34 -2.03 8.96
C TYR A 101 -9.18 -2.50 10.40
N VAL A 102 -10.22 -3.17 10.91
CA VAL A 102 -10.22 -3.88 12.19
C VAL A 102 -10.64 -5.34 11.95
N GLU A 103 -10.26 -6.24 12.85
CA GLU A 103 -10.66 -7.64 12.77
C GLU A 103 -12.20 -7.75 12.78
N ASN A 104 -12.71 -8.65 11.96
CA ASN A 104 -14.13 -8.95 11.94
C ASN A 104 -14.44 -10.01 13.01
N GLU A 105 -15.33 -9.68 13.93
CA GLU A 105 -15.78 -10.58 15.03
C GLU A 105 -17.00 -11.41 14.63
N ASN A 106 -17.59 -11.16 13.44
CA ASN A 106 -18.77 -11.88 12.99
C ASN A 106 -18.36 -13.19 12.32
N GLU A 107 -18.46 -14.31 13.08
CA GLU A 107 -18.09 -15.65 12.63
C GLU A 107 -18.84 -16.07 11.36
N TRP A 108 -20.11 -15.66 11.19
CA TRP A 108 -20.88 -15.98 10.01
C TRP A 108 -20.32 -15.30 8.76
N GLU A 109 -19.92 -14.02 8.85
CA GLU A 109 -19.33 -13.28 7.75
C GLU A 109 -17.94 -13.83 7.39
N ILE A 110 -17.16 -14.19 8.40
CA ILE A 110 -15.85 -14.81 8.22
C ILE A 110 -16.03 -16.14 7.45
N LYS A 111 -16.92 -17.02 7.94
CA LYS A 111 -17.10 -18.35 7.38
C LYS A 111 -17.75 -18.36 5.99
N ASN A 112 -18.75 -17.52 5.77
CA ASN A 112 -19.59 -17.59 4.56
C ASN A 112 -19.20 -16.58 3.48
N ARG A 113 -18.46 -15.50 3.85
CA ARG A 113 -18.08 -14.42 2.95
C ARG A 113 -16.56 -14.18 2.88
N GLY A 114 -15.77 -14.90 3.68
CA GLY A 114 -14.32 -14.69 3.77
C GLY A 114 -13.93 -13.28 4.24
N LEU A 115 -14.84 -12.58 4.94
CA LEU A 115 -14.60 -11.23 5.46
C LEU A 115 -13.82 -11.32 6.77
N LEU A 116 -12.48 -11.38 6.67
CA LEU A 116 -11.60 -11.48 7.84
C LEU A 116 -11.44 -10.16 8.58
N PHE A 117 -11.57 -9.05 7.87
CA PHE A 117 -11.51 -7.70 8.41
C PHE A 117 -12.74 -6.90 7.96
N LYS A 118 -12.99 -5.79 8.64
CA LYS A 118 -14.04 -4.81 8.31
C LYS A 118 -13.49 -3.40 8.41
N PHE A 119 -14.17 -2.44 7.81
CA PHE A 119 -13.82 -1.04 7.98
C PHE A 119 -13.98 -0.61 9.43
N SER A 120 -13.02 0.14 9.95
CA SER A 120 -13.13 0.78 11.24
C SER A 120 -14.28 1.76 11.26
N LYS A 121 -15.04 1.80 12.36
CA LYS A 121 -16.13 2.77 12.56
C LYS A 121 -15.63 4.22 12.64
N ASP A 122 -14.35 4.39 12.98
CA ASP A 122 -13.71 5.70 13.07
C ASP A 122 -13.35 6.29 11.69
N MET A 123 -13.64 5.55 10.61
CA MET A 123 -13.41 5.97 9.23
C MET A 123 -14.58 6.78 8.66
N GLU A 124 -15.05 7.77 9.42
CA GLU A 124 -16.06 8.70 8.94
C GLU A 124 -15.49 9.65 7.87
N GLY A 125 -16.34 10.03 6.92
CA GLY A 125 -16.03 10.99 5.87
C GLY A 125 -15.84 10.39 4.48
N CYS A 126 -15.77 11.27 3.49
CA CYS A 126 -15.80 10.93 2.06
C CYS A 126 -14.42 10.74 1.43
N LEU A 127 -13.32 10.87 2.21
CA LEU A 127 -11.97 10.74 1.65
C LEU A 127 -11.65 9.29 1.29
N LYS A 128 -11.12 9.09 0.09
CA LYS A 128 -10.57 7.83 -0.38
C LYS A 128 -9.24 7.49 0.31
N GLY A 129 -8.78 6.25 0.18
CA GLY A 129 -7.53 5.78 0.80
C GLY A 129 -6.31 6.62 0.44
N GLY A 130 -6.12 6.91 -0.84
CA GLY A 130 -5.03 7.78 -1.31
C GLY A 130 -5.12 9.20 -0.76
N GLU A 131 -6.32 9.80 -0.74
CA GLU A 131 -6.54 11.13 -0.17
C GLU A 131 -6.23 11.17 1.34
N ARG A 132 -6.62 10.14 2.09
CA ARG A 132 -6.29 10.00 3.51
C ARG A 132 -4.80 9.88 3.75
N SER A 133 -4.11 9.10 2.92
CA SER A 133 -2.66 8.93 3.01
C SER A 133 -1.91 10.22 2.69
N ALA A 134 -2.35 10.97 1.68
CA ALA A 134 -1.78 12.28 1.37
C ALA A 134 -2.01 13.30 2.49
N LEU A 135 -3.24 13.37 3.01
CA LEU A 135 -3.58 14.25 4.13
C LEU A 135 -2.76 13.93 5.38
N GLU A 136 -2.61 12.65 5.69
CA GLU A 136 -1.79 12.22 6.82
C GLU A 136 -0.32 12.62 6.65
N ALA A 137 0.25 12.41 5.47
CA ALA A 137 1.64 12.81 5.19
C ALA A 137 1.82 14.33 5.39
N LEU A 138 0.90 15.14 4.86
CA LEU A 138 0.92 16.60 5.04
C LEU A 138 0.79 17.00 6.52
N ASN A 139 -0.09 16.35 7.28
CA ASN A 139 -0.27 16.62 8.72
C ASN A 139 0.97 16.24 9.55
N ASN A 140 1.75 15.27 9.08
CA ASN A 140 3.04 14.93 9.69
C ASN A 140 4.18 15.87 9.23
N GLY A 141 3.88 16.87 8.37
CA GLY A 141 4.86 17.84 7.89
C GLY A 141 5.65 17.39 6.65
N VAL A 142 5.27 16.27 6.02
CA VAL A 142 5.92 15.83 4.78
C VAL A 142 5.61 16.81 3.66
N ASN A 143 6.64 17.35 3.03
CA ASN A 143 6.49 18.19 1.87
C ASN A 143 6.26 17.31 0.62
N LEU A 144 5.08 17.43 0.02
CA LEU A 144 4.71 16.76 -1.22
C LEU A 144 4.67 17.77 -2.37
N THR A 145 5.36 17.46 -3.45
CA THR A 145 5.18 18.20 -4.71
C THR A 145 3.77 17.95 -5.27
N PRO A 146 3.23 18.85 -6.13
CA PRO A 146 1.93 18.63 -6.78
C PRO A 146 1.84 17.27 -7.51
N ILE A 147 2.94 16.84 -8.14
CA ILE A 147 3.01 15.57 -8.87
C ILE A 147 2.97 14.37 -7.90
N GLU A 148 3.68 14.44 -6.78
CA GLU A 148 3.63 13.40 -5.74
C GLU A 148 2.24 13.30 -5.10
N PHE A 149 1.64 14.45 -4.79
CA PHE A 149 0.28 14.51 -4.25
C PHE A 149 -0.74 13.89 -5.22
N GLU A 150 -0.67 14.26 -6.51
CA GLU A 150 -1.50 13.68 -7.57
C GLU A 150 -1.33 12.15 -7.62
N ALA A 151 -0.09 11.66 -7.64
CA ALA A 151 0.20 10.24 -7.75
C ALA A 151 -0.37 9.44 -6.56
N ILE A 152 -0.32 9.98 -5.34
CA ILE A 152 -0.91 9.36 -4.15
C ILE A 152 -2.44 9.39 -4.24
N LYS A 153 -3.03 10.53 -4.62
CA LYS A 153 -4.48 10.72 -4.68
C LYS A 153 -5.13 9.84 -5.74
N CYS A 154 -4.54 9.75 -6.93
CA CYS A 154 -5.09 9.01 -8.08
C CYS A 154 -5.04 7.49 -7.93
N LEU A 155 -4.52 6.96 -6.82
CA LEU A 155 -4.47 5.53 -6.56
C LEU A 155 -5.84 4.86 -6.66
N ASP A 156 -6.87 5.50 -6.10
CA ASP A 156 -8.23 4.96 -6.02
C ASP A 156 -9.13 5.39 -7.19
N ASP A 157 -8.59 6.10 -8.18
CA ASP A 157 -9.35 6.51 -9.35
C ASP A 157 -9.50 5.36 -10.34
N VAL A 158 -10.73 4.84 -10.44
CA VAL A 158 -11.09 3.76 -11.36
C VAL A 158 -11.26 4.29 -12.78
N ASP A 159 -11.64 5.57 -12.94
CA ASP A 159 -11.97 6.18 -14.21
C ASP A 159 -10.82 7.05 -14.73
N ASP A 160 -10.01 6.47 -15.62
CA ASP A 160 -8.88 7.16 -16.25
C ASP A 160 -9.30 8.24 -17.26
N THR A 161 -10.57 8.28 -17.64
CA THR A 161 -11.07 9.26 -18.64
C THR A 161 -11.21 10.68 -18.05
N LYS A 162 -11.32 10.82 -16.74
CA LYS A 162 -11.52 12.09 -16.05
C LYS A 162 -10.26 12.94 -15.90
N ASN A 163 -9.09 12.34 -16.01
CA ASN A 163 -7.82 13.07 -15.94
C ASN A 163 -6.84 12.57 -17.02
N PRO A 164 -6.90 13.13 -18.25
CA PRO A 164 -6.04 12.69 -19.36
C PRO A 164 -4.58 13.11 -19.21
N PHE A 165 -4.25 13.99 -18.26
CA PHE A 165 -2.90 14.55 -18.08
C PHE A 165 -2.17 13.98 -16.86
N LYS A 166 -2.28 12.68 -16.62
CA LYS A 166 -1.53 12.02 -15.55
C LYS A 166 -0.02 12.13 -15.79
N SER A 167 0.71 12.45 -14.70
CA SER A 167 2.16 12.43 -14.73
C SER A 167 2.68 11.00 -14.96
N ILE A 168 3.88 10.87 -15.51
CA ILE A 168 4.53 9.56 -15.68
C ILE A 168 4.72 8.87 -14.32
N LEU A 169 4.98 9.62 -13.26
CA LEU A 169 5.05 9.11 -11.89
C LEU A 169 3.74 8.42 -11.49
N THR A 170 2.59 9.09 -11.71
CA THR A 170 1.26 8.53 -11.43
C THR A 170 1.03 7.23 -12.20
N ILE A 171 1.38 7.20 -13.49
CA ILE A 171 1.20 6.01 -14.34
C ILE A 171 2.02 4.84 -13.82
N ILE A 172 3.31 5.05 -13.50
CA ILE A 172 4.20 3.99 -13.02
C ILE A 172 3.71 3.43 -11.69
N VAL A 173 3.38 4.30 -10.74
CA VAL A 173 2.93 3.89 -9.40
C VAL A 173 1.61 3.13 -9.47
N LYS A 174 0.66 3.60 -10.28
CA LYS A 174 -0.63 2.91 -10.47
C LYS A 174 -0.43 1.53 -11.07
N GLN A 175 0.38 1.39 -12.12
CA GLN A 175 0.68 0.10 -12.71
C GLN A 175 1.40 -0.85 -11.76
N ALA A 176 2.35 -0.35 -10.97
CA ALA A 176 3.03 -1.15 -9.96
C ALA A 176 2.06 -1.67 -8.89
N ASN A 177 1.09 -0.85 -8.48
CA ASN A 177 0.05 -1.23 -7.53
C ASN A 177 -0.87 -2.32 -8.11
N GLU A 178 -1.35 -2.16 -9.34
CA GLU A 178 -2.21 -3.15 -10.01
C GLU A 178 -1.49 -4.49 -10.18
N LEU A 179 -0.21 -4.47 -10.58
CA LEU A 179 0.62 -5.66 -10.68
C LEU A 179 0.84 -6.32 -9.32
N ALA A 180 1.05 -5.55 -8.25
CA ALA A 180 1.20 -6.09 -6.90
C ALA A 180 -0.05 -6.88 -6.49
N TYR A 181 -1.24 -6.30 -6.63
CA TYR A 181 -2.50 -6.99 -6.33
C TYR A 181 -2.71 -8.25 -7.19
N ALA A 182 -2.41 -8.19 -8.47
CA ALA A 182 -2.53 -9.35 -9.36
C ALA A 182 -1.61 -10.50 -8.93
N ILE A 183 -0.36 -10.19 -8.58
CA ILE A 183 0.62 -11.18 -8.12
C ILE A 183 0.19 -11.79 -6.77
N GLU A 184 -0.28 -10.99 -5.83
CA GLU A 184 -0.71 -11.44 -4.51
C GLU A 184 -1.93 -12.34 -4.60
N LYS A 185 -2.93 -11.95 -5.40
CA LYS A 185 -4.11 -12.76 -5.66
C LYS A 185 -3.76 -14.10 -6.32
N GLU A 186 -2.87 -14.10 -7.30
CA GLU A 186 -2.43 -15.34 -7.95
C GLU A 186 -1.66 -16.26 -7.00
N ARG A 187 -0.83 -15.70 -6.11
CA ARG A 187 -0.15 -16.49 -5.06
C ARG A 187 -1.15 -17.13 -4.10
N TYR A 188 -2.17 -16.38 -3.69
CA TYR A 188 -3.23 -16.91 -2.84
C TYR A 188 -3.97 -18.06 -3.52
N ASN A 189 -4.39 -17.90 -4.78
CA ASN A 189 -5.09 -18.92 -5.54
C ASN A 189 -4.27 -20.22 -5.66
N LYS A 190 -2.96 -20.10 -5.88
CA LYS A 190 -2.05 -21.27 -5.93
C LYS A 190 -1.92 -22.02 -4.61
N ILE A 191 -2.02 -21.34 -3.49
CA ILE A 191 -1.99 -21.94 -2.16
C ILE A 191 -3.34 -22.59 -1.84
N SER A 192 -4.45 -21.90 -2.10
CA SER A 192 -5.81 -22.35 -1.81
C SER A 192 -6.19 -23.58 -2.64
N ASN A 193 -5.72 -23.68 -3.89
CA ASN A 193 -5.98 -24.84 -4.76
C ASN A 193 -5.12 -26.07 -4.44
N LYS A 194 -4.18 -25.99 -3.51
CA LYS A 194 -3.34 -27.10 -3.06
C LYS A 194 -3.86 -27.78 -1.78
N ASN A 195 -4.85 -27.18 -1.13
CA ASN A 195 -5.53 -27.67 0.06
C ASN A 195 -6.93 -28.17 -0.28
#